data_f74d83d8579d89d473c253cdcd0ad58e
#
_entry.id   f74d83d8579d89d473c253cdcd0ad58e
#
_cell.length_a   1.000
_cell.length_b   1.000
_cell.length_c   1.000
_cell.angle_alpha   90.00
_cell.angle_beta   90.00
_cell.angle_gamma   90.00
#
_symmetry.space_group_name_H-M   'P 1'
#
loop_
_entity.id
_entity.type
_entity.pdbx_description
1 polymer ?
#
loop_
_entity_poly.entity_id
_entity_poly.type
_entity_poly.pdbx_seq_one_letter_code
_entity_poly.pdbx_strand_id
1 'polypeptide(L)'
;VITGLAHTAVCVPDCEAAVAFYRDVLGLRVLSPPYVMTGNAIRDDMGELVADPSMKAAVVGFDGDGDRVLEVIEYLGADGAGAGRALTDHGLSHVGLICEDLDATRAELESKGVRFLVSGIAEVARVRTTWFADPWGVVFILVEKSRPQRPYFAQWG
;
A
#
# COMPACT_ATOMS: atom_id res chain seq x y z
N VAL A 1 2.83 -6.05 26.03
CA VAL A 1 1.75 -5.09 25.73
C VAL A 1 1.99 -4.50 24.35
N ILE A 2 0.98 -4.54 23.47
CA ILE A 2 1.03 -3.91 22.14
C ILE A 2 0.92 -2.39 22.35
N THR A 3 1.79 -1.61 21.70
CA THR A 3 1.86 -0.15 21.87
C THR A 3 1.53 0.64 20.60
N GLY A 4 1.45 -0.01 19.43
CA GLY A 4 1.15 0.67 18.17
C GLY A 4 1.17 -0.27 16.96
N LEU A 5 0.89 0.32 15.80
CA LEU A 5 1.07 -0.31 14.48
C LEU A 5 2.48 0.00 13.98
N ALA A 6 3.20 -0.99 13.49
CA ALA A 6 4.54 -0.81 12.93
C ALA A 6 4.52 -0.51 11.42
N HIS A 7 3.78 -1.29 10.66
CA HIS A 7 3.67 -1.15 9.20
C HIS A 7 2.43 -1.88 8.67
N THR A 8 2.12 -1.61 7.40
CA THR A 8 1.27 -2.45 6.55
C THR A 8 2.16 -3.02 5.45
N ALA A 9 2.04 -4.30 5.14
CA ALA A 9 2.86 -4.93 4.10
C ALA A 9 2.02 -5.35 2.89
N VAL A 10 2.62 -5.20 1.71
CA VAL A 10 2.11 -5.74 0.44
C VAL A 10 3.13 -6.70 -0.16
N CYS A 11 2.64 -7.81 -0.70
CA CYS A 11 3.48 -8.77 -1.40
C CYS A 11 3.35 -8.55 -2.91
N VAL A 12 4.48 -8.45 -3.60
CA VAL A 12 4.58 -8.15 -5.03
C VAL A 12 5.55 -9.12 -5.71
N PRO A 13 5.43 -9.35 -7.02
CA PRO A 13 6.35 -10.23 -7.74
C PRO A 13 7.74 -9.61 -8.03
N ASP A 14 7.88 -8.29 -7.91
CA ASP A 14 9.12 -7.54 -8.18
C ASP A 14 9.16 -6.30 -7.29
N CYS A 15 10.01 -6.34 -6.28
CA CYS A 15 10.12 -5.28 -5.27
C CYS A 15 10.64 -3.96 -5.88
N GLU A 16 11.63 -4.01 -6.78
CA GLU A 16 12.16 -2.81 -7.43
C GLU A 16 11.13 -2.13 -8.32
N ALA A 17 10.40 -2.92 -9.12
CA ALA A 17 9.34 -2.39 -9.98
C ALA A 17 8.21 -1.77 -9.15
N ALA A 18 7.84 -2.40 -8.02
CA ALA A 18 6.82 -1.87 -7.13
C ALA A 18 7.27 -0.58 -6.44
N VAL A 19 8.48 -0.52 -5.93
CA VAL A 19 9.06 0.69 -5.33
C VAL A 19 9.10 1.83 -6.35
N ALA A 20 9.51 1.55 -7.60
CA ALA A 20 9.49 2.55 -8.67
C ALA A 20 8.07 3.07 -8.94
N PHE A 21 7.08 2.19 -9.02
CA PHE A 21 5.68 2.59 -9.19
C PHE A 21 5.18 3.46 -8.04
N TYR A 22 5.39 3.03 -6.79
CA TYR A 22 4.93 3.78 -5.63
C TYR A 22 5.61 5.14 -5.50
N ARG A 23 6.89 5.23 -5.85
CA ARG A 23 7.63 6.49 -5.87
C ARG A 23 7.22 7.40 -7.03
N ASP A 24 7.29 6.90 -8.26
CA ASP A 24 7.22 7.73 -9.47
C ASP A 24 5.78 8.03 -9.91
N VAL A 25 4.85 7.13 -9.60
CA VAL A 25 3.43 7.28 -9.95
C VAL A 25 2.61 7.79 -8.78
N LEU A 26 2.75 7.19 -7.60
CA LEU A 26 1.95 7.55 -6.42
C LEU A 26 2.59 8.64 -5.55
N GLY A 27 3.87 8.98 -5.77
CA GLY A 27 4.55 10.05 -5.05
C GLY A 27 5.03 9.69 -3.65
N LEU A 28 5.12 8.40 -3.30
CA LEU A 28 5.67 7.98 -2.02
C LEU A 28 7.19 8.14 -2.03
N ARG A 29 7.76 8.36 -0.86
CA ARG A 29 9.21 8.36 -0.68
C ARG A 29 9.72 6.98 -0.36
N VAL A 30 10.93 6.65 -0.83
CA VAL A 30 11.66 5.46 -0.41
C VAL A 30 12.32 5.77 0.93
N LEU A 31 11.78 5.21 2.00
CA LEU A 31 12.30 5.37 3.36
C LEU A 31 13.41 4.36 3.66
N SER A 32 13.28 3.15 3.12
CA SER A 32 14.31 2.13 3.09
C SER A 32 14.36 1.51 1.71
N PRO A 33 15.50 1.54 1.00
CA PRO A 33 15.61 0.96 -0.34
C PRO A 33 15.49 -0.58 -0.28
N PRO A 34 15.22 -1.24 -1.43
CA PRO A 34 15.17 -2.70 -1.50
C PRO A 34 16.44 -3.34 -0.94
N TYR A 35 16.28 -4.31 -0.07
CA TYR A 35 17.36 -5.11 0.49
C TYR A 35 16.94 -6.57 0.62
N VAL A 36 17.91 -7.48 0.54
CA VAL A 36 17.66 -8.92 0.57
C VAL A 36 17.88 -9.45 1.99
N MET A 37 16.93 -10.22 2.48
CA MET A 37 17.02 -10.97 3.73
C MET A 37 17.04 -12.46 3.43
N THR A 38 18.13 -13.12 3.84
CA THR A 38 18.34 -14.57 3.66
C THR A 38 19.07 -15.14 4.87
N GLY A 39 19.17 -16.46 4.91
CA GLY A 39 19.98 -17.16 5.92
C GLY A 39 19.23 -17.44 7.23
N ASN A 40 19.98 -17.64 8.32
CA ASN A 40 19.40 -18.16 9.57
C ASN A 40 18.42 -17.19 10.20
N ALA A 41 18.71 -15.90 10.21
CA ALA A 41 17.86 -14.91 10.86
C ALA A 41 16.43 -14.91 10.30
N ILE A 42 16.26 -14.92 8.98
CA ILE A 42 14.92 -14.95 8.35
C ILE A 42 14.27 -16.33 8.50
N ARG A 43 15.07 -17.42 8.55
CA ARG A 43 14.56 -18.76 8.84
C ARG A 43 14.06 -18.88 10.27
N ASP A 44 14.76 -18.30 11.22
CA ASP A 44 14.36 -18.30 12.64
C ASP A 44 13.07 -17.48 12.83
N ASP A 45 12.90 -16.39 12.07
CA ASP A 45 11.75 -15.52 12.13
C ASP A 45 10.49 -16.14 11.52
N MET A 46 10.59 -16.66 10.30
CA MET A 46 9.40 -17.05 9.52
C MET A 46 9.47 -18.44 8.84
N GLY A 47 10.47 -19.23 9.13
CA GLY A 47 10.64 -20.55 8.51
C GLY A 47 9.53 -21.57 8.80
N GLU A 48 8.72 -21.33 9.86
CA GLU A 48 7.51 -22.11 10.13
C GLU A 48 6.31 -21.70 9.25
N LEU A 49 6.37 -20.52 8.64
CA LEU A 49 5.31 -19.97 7.78
C LEU A 49 5.64 -20.12 6.30
N VAL A 50 6.90 -19.98 5.95
CA VAL A 50 7.40 -20.07 4.58
C VAL A 50 8.60 -21.01 4.55
N ALA A 51 8.54 -22.03 3.73
CA ALA A 51 9.65 -22.98 3.59
C ALA A 51 10.86 -22.31 2.94
N ASP A 52 12.04 -22.39 3.60
CA ASP A 52 13.30 -21.80 3.17
C ASP A 52 13.16 -20.31 2.75
N PRO A 53 12.72 -19.42 3.68
CA PRO A 53 12.36 -18.07 3.33
C PRO A 53 13.57 -17.27 2.84
N SER A 54 13.39 -16.58 1.74
CA SER A 54 14.31 -15.59 1.19
C SER A 54 13.47 -14.48 0.59
N MET A 55 13.69 -13.25 1.00
CA MET A 55 12.85 -12.16 0.54
C MET A 55 13.66 -10.88 0.29
N LYS A 56 13.13 -10.05 -0.56
CA LYS A 56 13.54 -8.68 -0.76
C LYS A 56 12.46 -7.77 -0.20
N ALA A 57 12.84 -6.78 0.59
CA ALA A 57 11.91 -5.84 1.19
C ALA A 57 12.38 -4.41 1.02
N ALA A 58 11.43 -3.50 0.96
CA ALA A 58 11.64 -2.05 0.98
C ALA A 58 10.58 -1.39 1.83
N VAL A 59 10.80 -0.16 2.25
CA VAL A 59 9.79 0.64 2.96
C VAL A 59 9.57 1.94 2.21
N VAL A 60 8.32 2.24 1.92
CA VAL A 60 7.89 3.49 1.30
C VAL A 60 6.83 4.17 2.17
N GLY A 61 6.72 5.49 2.07
CA GLY A 61 5.75 6.25 2.85
C GLY A 61 5.85 7.74 2.60
N PHE A 62 5.36 8.54 3.52
CA PHE A 62 5.42 10.00 3.48
C PHE A 62 6.20 10.53 4.68
N ASP A 63 6.84 11.70 4.52
CA ASP A 63 7.55 12.36 5.63
C ASP A 63 6.58 12.71 6.75
N GLY A 64 7.01 12.47 7.99
CA GLY A 64 6.23 12.82 9.17
C GLY A 64 5.11 11.86 9.53
N ASP A 65 4.93 10.78 8.78
CA ASP A 65 3.87 9.79 9.06
C ASP A 65 4.23 8.77 10.15
N GLY A 66 5.46 8.84 10.69
CA GLY A 66 5.94 7.89 11.71
C GLY A 66 5.90 6.46 11.19
N ASP A 67 5.26 5.57 11.93
CA ASP A 67 5.14 4.14 11.59
C ASP A 67 3.98 3.84 10.60
N ARG A 68 3.32 4.86 10.04
CA ARG A 68 2.33 4.67 8.96
C ARG A 68 3.02 4.50 7.63
N VAL A 69 3.69 3.38 7.46
CA VAL A 69 4.52 3.05 6.30
C VAL A 69 4.01 1.81 5.60
N LEU A 70 4.36 1.69 4.33
CA LEU A 70 4.08 0.52 3.50
C LEU A 70 5.37 -0.26 3.30
N GLU A 71 5.42 -1.48 3.80
CA GLU A 71 6.48 -2.43 3.50
C GLU A 71 6.14 -3.16 2.19
N VAL A 72 7.10 -3.20 1.27
CA VAL A 72 6.97 -3.86 -0.03
C VAL A 72 7.83 -5.10 -0.01
N ILE A 73 7.23 -6.27 -0.18
CA ILE A 73 7.89 -7.57 -0.03
C ILE A 73 7.80 -8.36 -1.34
N GLU A 74 8.93 -8.91 -1.76
CA GLU A 74 9.05 -9.94 -2.78
C GLU A 74 9.63 -11.20 -2.15
N TYR A 75 8.93 -12.33 -2.20
CA TYR A 75 9.49 -13.63 -1.81
C TYR A 75 10.28 -14.21 -2.97
N LEU A 76 11.60 -14.33 -2.79
CA LEU A 76 12.50 -14.84 -3.82
C LEU A 76 12.34 -16.34 -3.97
N GLY A 77 12.14 -16.79 -5.22
CA GLY A 77 11.96 -18.22 -5.53
C GLY A 77 10.57 -18.78 -5.19
N ALA A 78 9.62 -17.95 -4.84
CA ALA A 78 8.22 -18.35 -4.63
C ALA A 78 7.34 -17.84 -5.78
N ASP A 79 6.54 -18.73 -6.35
CA ASP A 79 5.49 -18.37 -7.31
C ASP A 79 4.24 -17.96 -6.52
N GLY A 80 4.10 -16.68 -6.22
CA GLY A 80 2.90 -16.15 -5.59
C GLY A 80 1.70 -16.23 -6.52
N ALA A 81 0.54 -16.62 -6.00
CA ALA A 81 -0.70 -16.47 -6.74
C ALA A 81 -1.01 -14.97 -6.91
N GLY A 82 -1.39 -14.54 -8.11
CA GLY A 82 -1.79 -13.17 -8.39
C GLY A 82 -2.95 -12.71 -7.49
N ALA A 83 -3.11 -11.42 -7.34
CA ALA A 83 -4.18 -10.81 -6.55
C ALA A 83 -5.55 -11.31 -7.02
N GLY A 84 -6.28 -11.94 -6.14
CA GLY A 84 -7.56 -12.58 -6.46
C GLY A 84 -8.58 -12.53 -5.33
N ARG A 85 -8.33 -11.73 -4.28
CA ARG A 85 -9.30 -11.60 -3.18
C ARG A 85 -10.32 -10.52 -3.51
N ALA A 86 -11.61 -10.85 -3.30
CA ALA A 86 -12.66 -9.84 -3.32
C ALA A 86 -12.50 -8.90 -2.11
N LEU A 87 -12.95 -7.64 -2.25
CA LEU A 87 -12.96 -6.69 -1.13
C LEU A 87 -13.77 -7.16 0.07
N THR A 88 -14.71 -8.08 -0.16
CA THR A 88 -15.57 -8.69 0.86
C THR A 88 -14.95 -9.89 1.56
N ASP A 89 -13.81 -10.39 1.10
CA ASP A 89 -13.13 -11.50 1.76
C ASP A 89 -12.52 -11.05 3.09
N HIS A 90 -12.59 -11.93 4.09
CA HIS A 90 -12.04 -11.60 5.40
C HIS A 90 -10.52 -11.51 5.36
N GLY A 91 -9.95 -10.45 5.92
CA GLY A 91 -8.53 -10.15 5.97
C GLY A 91 -8.21 -8.71 5.58
N LEU A 92 -6.98 -8.45 5.18
CA LEU A 92 -6.60 -7.13 4.66
C LEU A 92 -7.33 -6.86 3.36
N SER A 93 -8.05 -5.74 3.30
CA SER A 93 -8.90 -5.36 2.18
C SER A 93 -8.20 -4.39 1.22
N HIS A 94 -7.69 -3.28 1.74
CA HIS A 94 -7.11 -2.20 0.95
C HIS A 94 -6.19 -1.29 1.78
N VAL A 95 -5.48 -0.43 1.08
CA VAL A 95 -4.65 0.64 1.67
C VAL A 95 -5.30 1.99 1.37
N GLY A 96 -5.44 2.83 2.39
CA GLY A 96 -5.97 4.20 2.23
C GLY A 96 -4.85 5.22 2.05
N LEU A 97 -4.95 6.07 1.02
CA LEU A 97 -4.08 7.20 0.77
C LEU A 97 -4.88 8.50 0.85
N ILE A 98 -4.29 9.53 1.42
CA ILE A 98 -4.92 10.86 1.53
C ILE A 98 -4.37 11.76 0.43
N CYS A 99 -5.24 12.51 -0.23
CA CYS A 99 -4.87 13.58 -1.15
C CYS A 99 -5.56 14.90 -0.76
N GLU A 100 -5.04 16.01 -1.27
CA GLU A 100 -5.59 17.35 -1.02
C GLU A 100 -6.71 17.71 -2.01
N ASP A 101 -6.59 17.26 -3.26
CA ASP A 101 -7.55 17.48 -4.35
C ASP A 101 -7.76 16.15 -5.07
N LEU A 102 -8.92 15.57 -4.88
CA LEU A 102 -9.21 14.24 -5.42
C LEU A 102 -9.44 14.24 -6.94
N ASP A 103 -10.05 15.32 -7.48
CA ASP A 103 -10.26 15.43 -8.93
C ASP A 103 -8.93 15.54 -9.67
N ALA A 104 -8.07 16.44 -9.21
CA ALA A 104 -6.74 16.65 -9.80
C ALA A 104 -5.87 15.40 -9.64
N THR A 105 -5.86 14.78 -8.46
CA THR A 105 -5.07 13.57 -8.18
C THR A 105 -5.54 12.41 -9.05
N ARG A 106 -6.85 12.20 -9.17
CA ARG A 106 -7.40 11.16 -10.03
C ARG A 106 -7.01 11.38 -11.49
N ALA A 107 -7.19 12.60 -12.01
CA ALA A 107 -6.83 12.92 -13.39
C ALA A 107 -5.33 12.71 -13.67
N GLU A 108 -4.46 13.10 -12.73
CA GLU A 108 -3.02 12.85 -12.84
C GLU A 108 -2.70 11.36 -12.90
N LEU A 109 -3.26 10.56 -11.99
CA LEU A 109 -3.02 9.12 -11.93
C LEU A 109 -3.57 8.41 -13.17
N GLU A 110 -4.74 8.79 -13.68
CA GLU A 110 -5.29 8.27 -14.95
C GLU A 110 -4.35 8.58 -16.12
N SER A 111 -3.77 9.79 -16.17
CA SER A 111 -2.80 10.17 -17.21
C SER A 111 -1.50 9.35 -17.16
N LYS A 112 -1.16 8.83 -15.99
CA LYS A 112 -0.02 7.91 -15.77
C LYS A 112 -0.39 6.43 -15.96
N GLY A 113 -1.62 6.13 -16.40
CA GLY A 113 -2.09 4.78 -16.71
C GLY A 113 -2.56 3.96 -15.49
N VAL A 114 -2.83 4.60 -14.35
CA VAL A 114 -3.39 3.91 -13.18
C VAL A 114 -4.81 3.44 -13.47
N ARG A 115 -5.09 2.19 -13.12
CA ARG A 115 -6.39 1.56 -13.35
C ARG A 115 -7.34 1.84 -12.19
N PHE A 116 -8.31 2.72 -12.41
CA PHE A 116 -9.39 2.94 -11.46
C PHE A 116 -10.43 1.82 -11.51
N LEU A 117 -10.94 1.45 -10.34
CA LEU A 117 -11.90 0.36 -10.15
C LEU A 117 -13.35 0.85 -10.17
N VAL A 118 -13.54 2.17 -10.04
CA VAL A 118 -14.84 2.83 -10.06
C VAL A 118 -14.82 3.98 -11.05
N SER A 119 -15.98 4.28 -11.66
CA SER A 119 -16.08 5.27 -12.73
C SER A 119 -16.01 6.73 -12.27
N GLY A 120 -16.20 7.00 -10.96
CA GLY A 120 -16.30 8.36 -10.46
C GLY A 120 -15.76 8.54 -9.05
N ILE A 121 -16.09 9.68 -8.49
CA ILE A 121 -15.81 10.08 -7.12
C ILE A 121 -17.13 10.03 -6.33
N ALA A 122 -17.09 9.43 -5.16
CA ALA A 122 -18.23 9.39 -4.24
C ALA A 122 -17.96 10.26 -3.01
N GLU A 123 -19.01 10.76 -2.41
CA GLU A 123 -18.96 11.37 -1.08
C GLU A 123 -19.62 10.43 -0.08
N VAL A 124 -18.87 10.00 0.91
CA VAL A 124 -19.34 9.09 1.96
C VAL A 124 -18.70 9.45 3.30
N ALA A 125 -19.47 9.45 4.37
CA ALA A 125 -18.95 9.74 5.72
C ALA A 125 -18.12 11.03 5.82
N ARG A 126 -18.51 12.09 5.08
CA ARG A 126 -17.84 13.39 5.01
C ARG A 126 -16.39 13.33 4.46
N VAL A 127 -16.14 12.39 3.59
CA VAL A 127 -14.93 12.35 2.78
C VAL A 127 -15.32 12.09 1.34
N ARG A 128 -14.51 12.58 0.39
CA ARG A 128 -14.61 12.22 -1.02
C ARG A 128 -13.67 11.06 -1.29
N THR A 129 -14.10 10.08 -2.07
CA THR A 129 -13.32 8.86 -2.29
C THR A 129 -13.39 8.38 -3.73
N THR A 130 -12.33 7.70 -4.15
CA THR A 130 -12.29 6.89 -5.37
C THR A 130 -11.35 5.71 -5.17
N TRP A 131 -11.45 4.67 -6.01
CA TRP A 131 -10.75 3.42 -5.83
C TRP A 131 -9.92 3.06 -7.06
N PHE A 132 -8.68 2.60 -6.83
CA PHE A 132 -7.81 2.12 -7.89
C PHE A 132 -7.04 0.88 -7.45
N ALA A 133 -6.40 0.20 -8.39
CA ALA A 133 -5.46 -0.87 -8.11
C ALA A 133 -4.09 -0.53 -8.68
N ASP A 134 -3.05 -1.02 -8.00
CA ASP A 134 -1.72 -1.02 -8.56
C ASP A 134 -1.58 -2.08 -9.68
N PRO A 135 -0.45 -2.15 -10.39
CA PRO A 135 -0.25 -3.13 -11.47
C PRO A 135 -0.36 -4.60 -11.02
N TRP A 136 -0.19 -4.86 -9.75
CA TRP A 136 -0.20 -6.23 -9.18
C TRP A 136 -1.51 -6.58 -8.48
N GLY A 137 -2.48 -5.65 -8.49
CA GLY A 137 -3.83 -5.87 -7.97
C GLY A 137 -4.03 -5.50 -6.50
N VAL A 138 -3.07 -4.85 -5.86
CA VAL A 138 -3.29 -4.26 -4.54
C VAL A 138 -4.30 -3.13 -4.68
N VAL A 139 -5.35 -3.19 -3.86
CA VAL A 139 -6.43 -2.21 -3.91
C VAL A 139 -6.13 -1.02 -3.00
N PHE A 140 -6.32 0.16 -3.55
CA PHE A 140 -6.17 1.44 -2.85
C PHE A 140 -7.47 2.23 -2.88
N ILE A 141 -7.73 2.97 -1.81
CA ILE A 141 -8.71 4.05 -1.79
C ILE A 141 -7.99 5.39 -1.66
N LEU A 142 -8.31 6.33 -2.54
CA LEU A 142 -7.93 7.73 -2.38
C LEU A 142 -9.01 8.45 -1.59
N VAL A 143 -8.58 9.28 -0.65
CA VAL A 143 -9.45 10.01 0.26
C VAL A 143 -9.07 11.49 0.28
N GLU A 144 -10.03 12.35 -0.02
CA GLU A 144 -9.95 13.78 0.26
C GLU A 144 -10.78 14.08 1.49
N LYS A 145 -10.15 14.66 2.52
CA LYS A 145 -10.81 14.99 3.80
C LYS A 145 -11.59 16.30 3.67
N SER A 146 -12.84 16.34 4.06
CA SER A 146 -13.63 17.59 4.12
C SER A 146 -13.12 18.56 5.20
N ARG A 147 -12.42 18.03 6.19
CA ARG A 147 -11.77 18.80 7.28
C ARG A 147 -10.28 18.45 7.32
N PRO A 148 -9.41 19.07 6.48
CA PRO A 148 -8.01 18.68 6.31
C PRO A 148 -7.21 18.63 7.60
N GLN A 149 -7.51 19.51 8.56
CA GLN A 149 -6.81 19.62 9.86
C GLN A 149 -7.15 18.49 10.84
N ARG A 150 -8.20 17.71 10.58
CA ARG A 150 -8.59 16.59 11.45
C ARG A 150 -8.04 15.29 10.92
N PRO A 151 -7.69 14.33 11.81
CA PRO A 151 -7.36 12.97 11.39
C PRO A 151 -8.48 12.32 10.58
N TYR A 152 -8.15 11.32 9.78
CA TYR A 152 -9.13 10.62 8.95
C TYR A 152 -10.31 10.09 9.78
N PHE A 153 -10.03 9.42 10.89
CA PHE A 153 -11.06 8.84 11.76
C PHE A 153 -11.98 9.88 12.46
N ALA A 154 -11.62 11.16 12.40
CA ALA A 154 -12.44 12.25 12.99
C ALA A 154 -13.23 13.04 11.92
N GLN A 155 -13.31 12.56 10.67
CA GLN A 155 -14.06 13.25 9.63
C GLN A 155 -15.56 13.15 9.84
N TRP A 156 -16.06 12.02 10.28
CA TRP A 156 -17.47 11.69 10.42
C TRP A 156 -18.01 11.81 11.86
N GLY A 157 -17.21 12.33 12.78
CA GLY A 157 -17.59 12.61 14.16
C GLY A 157 -17.99 14.08 14.40
#